data_cb2a11300727315dbf40216902a43ec8
#
_entry.id   cb2a11300727315dbf40216902a43ec8
#
_cell.length_a   1.000
_cell.length_b   1.000
_cell.length_c   1.000
_cell.angle_alpha   90.00
_cell.angle_beta   90.00
_cell.angle_gamma   90.00
#
_symmetry.space_group_name_H-M   'P 1'
#
loop_
_entity.id
_entity.type
_entity.pdbx_description
1 polymer ?
#
loop_
_entity_poly.entity_id
_entity_poly.type
_entity_poly.pdbx_seq_one_letter_code
_entity_poly.pdbx_strand_id
1 'polypeptide(L)'
;MLRCDDLFFYWADGTPVFEGLDLVIGPGVTGLIGVNGSGKSTLLKLAAGELVPIRGSIQVSGSVGHLPQNLPLGVRRTVSDLMGITEARRALHAIEAGDASEEHFENVVWDVEERARAELDKLGLDDVGLDRTVATLSGGETVMVGVAAEFLRAPDVLLLDEPTNNLDLAARHRLYDAITAWPGTIVVVSHDRVLLDLVDRLAELPEGRIFGGGLTAYEEVLEVEQEAAERMVRAAEGEVRREKRELVEAHEKMAKRVRYGKKMEAQKREPKIIMSARKRSQQESIGKHRIMHEQRLSDARDRLTEAEDAVRDEAEIRVDLPGTAVPQTRMVLSFPLGGTFVTDRDVSGPLEVVPERRGREPSELVVRGPERIALLGPNGSGKTTLLEAVMRWPELVPTRYLPQRLDVLDETVSVAANVRAVAPGASENEIRAGLARFLFRGDRAEQLAGTLSGGERFRAALARLLFAQPQLLLLDEPTNNLDLASVRQLAGALSGYRGALIVASHDLPFLDSIGITRRLDL
;
A
#
# COMPACT_ATOMS: atom_id res chain seq x y z
N MET A 1 7.71 0.79 26.51
CA MET A 1 6.63 1.75 26.24
C MET A 1 7.18 2.86 25.38
N LEU A 2 6.45 3.28 24.33
CA LEU A 2 6.81 4.42 23.47
C LEU A 2 5.72 5.47 23.60
N ARG A 3 6.11 6.76 23.77
CA ARG A 3 5.19 7.88 23.92
C ARG A 3 5.64 9.06 23.08
N CYS A 4 4.74 9.62 22.28
CA CYS A 4 4.87 10.84 21.53
C CYS A 4 3.92 11.88 22.14
N ASP A 5 4.42 13.09 22.42
CA ASP A 5 3.65 14.22 22.94
C ASP A 5 3.85 15.43 22.02
N ASP A 6 2.78 15.90 21.38
CA ASP A 6 2.74 17.09 20.48
C ASP A 6 3.91 17.06 19.47
N LEU A 7 4.11 15.92 18.79
CA LEU A 7 5.28 15.64 17.96
C LEU A 7 5.16 16.33 16.60
N PHE A 8 6.16 17.18 16.26
CA PHE A 8 6.31 17.82 14.96
C PHE A 8 7.61 17.41 14.28
N PHE A 9 7.49 17.01 13.03
CA PHE A 9 8.65 16.70 12.20
C PHE A 9 8.41 17.09 10.74
N TYR A 10 9.40 17.74 10.13
CA TYR A 10 9.45 18.12 8.73
C TYR A 10 10.78 17.67 8.13
N TRP A 11 10.77 17.25 6.89
CA TRP A 11 12.00 16.98 6.15
C TRP A 11 12.76 18.29 5.83
N ALA A 12 14.03 18.18 5.44
CA ALA A 12 14.88 19.35 5.13
C ALA A 12 14.35 20.23 3.99
N ASP A 13 13.52 19.68 3.11
CA ASP A 13 12.83 20.40 2.02
C ASP A 13 11.54 21.11 2.48
N GLY A 14 11.21 21.03 3.78
CA GLY A 14 10.00 21.61 4.36
C GLY A 14 8.75 20.73 4.26
N THR A 15 8.86 19.51 3.74
CA THR A 15 7.72 18.58 3.65
C THR A 15 7.27 18.16 5.05
N PRO A 16 6.01 18.41 5.46
CA PRO A 16 5.48 18.00 6.75
C PRO A 16 5.30 16.47 6.81
N VAL A 17 5.65 15.88 7.97
CA VAL A 17 5.41 14.48 8.27
C VAL A 17 4.49 14.33 9.47
N PHE A 18 4.78 15.04 10.55
CA PHE A 18 3.93 15.09 11.75
C PHE A 18 3.68 16.54 12.16
N GLU A 19 2.43 16.84 12.49
CA GLU A 19 1.97 18.17 12.93
C GLU A 19 1.11 18.03 14.20
N GLY A 20 1.79 17.70 15.33
CA GLY A 20 1.13 17.52 16.62
C GLY A 20 0.65 16.07 16.86
N LEU A 21 1.48 15.08 16.51
CA LEU A 21 1.14 13.67 16.75
C LEU A 21 1.23 13.34 18.25
N ASP A 22 0.11 12.89 18.81
CA ASP A 22 0.03 12.29 20.14
C ASP A 22 -0.20 10.77 20.00
N LEU A 23 0.71 9.95 20.54
CA LEU A 23 0.64 8.50 20.41
C LEU A 23 1.26 7.82 21.63
N VAL A 24 0.59 6.81 22.18
CA VAL A 24 1.12 6.01 23.30
C VAL A 24 1.02 4.53 22.97
N ILE A 25 2.17 3.86 22.84
CA ILE A 25 2.26 2.42 22.60
C ILE A 25 2.76 1.72 23.87
N GLY A 26 1.94 0.84 24.42
CA GLY A 26 2.23 0.02 25.59
C GLY A 26 2.89 -1.33 25.23
N PRO A 27 3.11 -2.21 26.23
CA PRO A 27 3.63 -3.57 26.04
C PRO A 27 2.79 -4.40 25.07
N GLY A 28 3.42 -5.39 24.43
CA GLY A 28 2.84 -6.25 23.41
C GLY A 28 3.19 -5.80 21.99
N VAL A 29 2.55 -6.42 21.00
CA VAL A 29 2.83 -6.20 19.58
C VAL A 29 1.87 -5.15 19.02
N THR A 30 2.40 -4.05 18.48
CA THR A 30 1.62 -3.00 17.83
C THR A 30 2.02 -2.88 16.36
N GLY A 31 1.07 -3.07 15.46
CA GLY A 31 1.25 -2.80 14.03
C GLY A 31 1.05 -1.32 13.72
N LEU A 32 1.99 -0.70 13.01
CA LEU A 32 1.83 0.66 12.46
C LEU A 32 1.29 0.57 11.04
N ILE A 33 0.13 1.16 10.82
CA ILE A 33 -0.53 1.21 9.52
C ILE A 33 -0.72 2.66 9.05
N GLY A 34 -1.01 2.82 7.77
CA GLY A 34 -1.23 4.11 7.11
C GLY A 34 -0.73 4.07 5.67
N VAL A 35 -1.14 5.05 4.88
CA VAL A 35 -0.72 5.19 3.48
C VAL A 35 0.79 5.35 3.36
N ASN A 36 1.34 5.00 2.19
CA ASN A 36 2.74 5.24 1.92
C ASN A 36 3.06 6.73 2.01
N GLY A 37 4.12 7.08 2.76
CA GLY A 37 4.46 8.48 3.06
C GLY A 37 3.83 9.06 4.33
N SER A 38 2.98 8.31 5.06
CA SER A 38 2.36 8.78 6.31
C SER A 38 3.34 8.91 7.50
N GLY A 39 4.63 8.64 7.29
CA GLY A 39 5.65 8.81 8.33
C GLY A 39 5.96 7.57 9.17
N LYS A 40 5.48 6.36 8.80
CA LYS A 40 5.73 5.12 9.57
C LYS A 40 7.21 4.89 9.88
N SER A 41 8.05 4.81 8.85
CA SER A 41 9.51 4.64 9.02
C SER A 41 10.16 5.85 9.70
N THR A 42 9.62 7.06 9.50
CA THR A 42 10.11 8.28 10.18
C THR A 42 9.85 8.20 11.68
N LEU A 43 8.68 7.72 12.09
CA LEU A 43 8.37 7.51 13.52
C LEU A 43 9.32 6.49 14.16
N LEU A 44 9.60 5.38 13.47
CA LEU A 44 10.57 4.39 13.98
C LEU A 44 11.96 5.00 14.16
N LYS A 45 12.44 5.78 13.17
CA LYS A 45 13.75 6.48 13.26
C LYS A 45 13.80 7.52 14.37
N LEU A 46 12.72 8.25 14.60
CA LEU A 46 12.60 9.18 15.73
C LEU A 46 12.64 8.42 17.06
N ALA A 47 11.94 7.30 17.16
CA ALA A 47 11.93 6.44 18.35
C ALA A 47 13.29 5.77 18.60
N ALA A 48 14.03 5.42 17.55
CA ALA A 48 15.39 4.89 17.64
C ALA A 48 16.45 5.96 17.96
N GLY A 49 16.07 7.25 17.95
CA GLY A 49 17.00 8.38 18.17
C GLY A 49 17.88 8.70 16.97
N GLU A 50 17.59 8.16 15.79
CA GLU A 50 18.29 8.45 14.53
C GLU A 50 17.89 9.81 13.96
N LEU A 51 16.69 10.29 14.30
CA LEU A 51 16.16 11.60 13.95
C LEU A 51 15.75 12.36 15.21
N VAL A 52 15.74 13.68 15.14
CA VAL A 52 15.35 14.55 16.24
C VAL A 52 14.09 15.32 15.85
N PRO A 53 13.03 15.34 16.69
CA PRO A 53 11.83 16.10 16.40
C PRO A 53 12.13 17.61 16.42
N ILE A 54 11.40 18.38 15.62
CA ILE A 54 11.53 19.84 15.58
C ILE A 54 10.84 20.47 16.80
N ARG A 55 9.71 19.89 17.22
CA ARG A 55 8.93 20.29 18.38
C ARG A 55 8.24 19.06 18.98
N GLY A 56 7.89 19.16 20.26
CA GLY A 56 7.31 18.04 21.01
C GLY A 56 8.37 17.08 21.53
N SER A 57 7.98 15.90 21.92
CA SER A 57 8.91 14.88 22.43
C SER A 57 8.51 13.48 22.02
N ILE A 58 9.52 12.61 21.89
CA ILE A 58 9.34 11.16 21.79
C ILE A 58 10.16 10.52 22.90
N GLN A 59 9.55 9.64 23.67
CA GLN A 59 10.17 8.95 24.79
C GLN A 59 9.97 7.44 24.64
N VAL A 60 11.06 6.69 24.79
CA VAL A 60 11.04 5.22 24.80
C VAL A 60 11.61 4.75 26.14
N SER A 61 10.88 3.87 26.81
CA SER A 61 11.31 3.33 28.11
C SER A 61 12.18 2.09 27.88
N GLY A 62 13.43 2.14 28.38
CA GLY A 62 14.39 1.04 28.28
C GLY A 62 15.24 1.10 27.02
N SER A 63 15.87 -0.04 26.71
CA SER A 63 16.72 -0.22 25.53
C SER A 63 15.87 -0.35 24.25
N VAL A 64 16.37 0.19 23.13
CA VAL A 64 15.70 0.19 21.82
C VAL A 64 16.51 -0.59 20.81
N GLY A 65 15.88 -1.56 20.16
CA GLY A 65 16.38 -2.21 18.95
C GLY A 65 15.65 -1.69 17.73
N HIS A 66 16.35 -1.50 16.62
CA HIS A 66 15.75 -1.02 15.36
C HIS A 66 16.25 -1.80 14.17
N LEU A 67 15.34 -2.51 13.50
CA LEU A 67 15.57 -3.12 12.20
C LEU A 67 15.02 -2.21 11.11
N PRO A 68 15.88 -1.48 10.38
CA PRO A 68 15.44 -0.59 9.32
C PRO A 68 15.06 -1.40 8.06
N GLN A 69 14.17 -0.84 7.23
CA GLN A 69 13.72 -1.42 5.97
C GLN A 69 14.88 -1.81 5.04
N ASN A 70 15.92 -0.97 4.97
CA ASN A 70 17.12 -1.22 4.19
C ASN A 70 18.29 -1.42 5.14
N LEU A 71 18.73 -2.66 5.29
CA LEU A 71 19.96 -2.95 6.04
C LEU A 71 21.17 -2.44 5.26
N PRO A 72 22.12 -1.73 5.92
CA PRO A 72 23.34 -1.27 5.26
C PRO A 72 24.24 -2.47 4.94
N LEU A 73 24.14 -3.00 3.73
CA LEU A 73 24.90 -4.11 3.23
C LEU A 73 26.33 -3.66 2.88
N GLY A 74 27.21 -3.61 3.86
CA GLY A 74 28.65 -3.42 3.60
C GLY A 74 29.21 -4.66 2.90
N VAL A 75 29.85 -4.48 1.73
CA VAL A 75 30.36 -5.57 0.84
C VAL A 75 31.29 -6.58 1.55
N ARG A 76 31.79 -6.27 2.74
CA ARG A 76 32.72 -7.11 3.52
C ARG A 76 32.22 -7.47 4.92
N ARG A 77 31.00 -7.12 5.29
CA ARG A 77 30.45 -7.45 6.61
C ARG A 77 30.12 -8.94 6.67
N THR A 78 30.51 -9.58 7.80
CA THR A 78 30.12 -10.95 8.11
C THR A 78 28.79 -10.98 8.88
N VAL A 79 28.22 -12.18 9.02
CA VAL A 79 27.06 -12.39 9.91
C VAL A 79 27.38 -11.96 11.34
N SER A 80 28.60 -12.28 11.86
CA SER A 80 29.05 -11.82 13.18
C SER A 80 29.05 -10.29 13.31
N ASP A 81 29.47 -9.58 12.24
CA ASP A 81 29.47 -8.11 12.24
C ASP A 81 28.04 -7.55 12.28
N LEU A 82 27.12 -8.16 11.54
CA LEU A 82 25.71 -7.76 11.54
C LEU A 82 25.05 -8.04 12.89
N MET A 83 25.36 -9.15 13.52
CA MET A 83 24.88 -9.50 14.85
C MET A 83 25.56 -8.69 15.98
N GLY A 84 26.64 -7.95 15.66
CA GLY A 84 27.38 -7.13 16.64
C GLY A 84 28.20 -7.92 17.64
N ILE A 85 28.61 -9.15 17.28
CA ILE A 85 29.33 -10.09 18.17
C ILE A 85 30.79 -10.31 17.80
N THR A 86 31.28 -9.63 16.74
CA THR A 86 32.63 -9.86 16.21
C THR A 86 33.72 -9.65 17.25
N GLU A 87 33.62 -8.62 18.09
CA GLU A 87 34.63 -8.33 19.12
C GLU A 87 34.61 -9.39 20.23
N ALA A 88 33.45 -9.76 20.73
CA ALA A 88 33.28 -10.81 21.72
C ALA A 88 33.79 -12.16 21.22
N ARG A 89 33.50 -12.53 19.96
CA ARG A 89 34.03 -13.75 19.33
C ARG A 89 35.55 -13.71 19.18
N ARG A 90 36.10 -12.56 18.76
CA ARG A 90 37.54 -12.41 18.61
C ARG A 90 38.26 -12.58 19.96
N ALA A 91 37.70 -11.97 21.03
CA ALA A 91 38.22 -12.12 22.38
C ALA A 91 38.14 -13.58 22.86
N LEU A 92 37.02 -14.28 22.63
CA LEU A 92 36.84 -15.69 22.94
C LEU A 92 37.91 -16.55 22.27
N HIS A 93 38.05 -16.45 20.95
CA HIS A 93 39.02 -17.25 20.20
C HIS A 93 40.47 -16.92 20.56
N ALA A 94 40.79 -15.64 20.91
CA ALA A 94 42.12 -15.27 21.37
C ALA A 94 42.47 -15.95 22.70
N ILE A 95 41.53 -15.95 23.66
CA ILE A 95 41.72 -16.61 24.94
C ILE A 95 41.85 -18.14 24.75
N GLU A 96 41.03 -18.77 23.91
CA GLU A 96 41.13 -20.20 23.57
C GLU A 96 42.47 -20.54 22.91
N ALA A 97 43.03 -19.62 22.11
CA ALA A 97 44.35 -19.74 21.51
C ALA A 97 45.52 -19.47 22.48
N GLY A 98 45.24 -19.14 23.76
CA GLY A 98 46.21 -18.88 24.83
C GLY A 98 46.65 -17.42 24.98
N ASP A 99 46.04 -16.47 24.26
CA ASP A 99 46.25 -15.03 24.43
C ASP A 99 45.25 -14.45 25.44
N ALA A 100 45.64 -14.55 26.71
CA ALA A 100 44.83 -14.13 27.88
C ALA A 100 45.17 -12.67 28.28
N SER A 101 45.16 -11.73 27.33
CA SER A 101 45.34 -10.31 27.65
C SER A 101 44.14 -9.74 28.42
N GLU A 102 44.37 -8.67 29.20
CA GLU A 102 43.33 -7.99 29.99
C GLU A 102 42.21 -7.47 29.03
N GLU A 103 42.56 -6.94 27.88
CA GLU A 103 41.62 -6.46 26.84
C GLU A 103 40.67 -7.58 26.34
N HIS A 104 41.18 -8.81 26.16
CA HIS A 104 40.36 -9.94 25.75
C HIS A 104 39.39 -10.38 26.88
N PHE A 105 39.83 -10.35 28.13
CA PHE A 105 38.96 -10.67 29.27
C PHE A 105 37.85 -9.63 29.49
N GLU A 106 38.08 -8.36 29.16
CA GLU A 106 37.06 -7.30 29.25
C GLU A 106 35.97 -7.46 28.18
N ASN A 107 36.30 -7.96 26.97
CA ASN A 107 35.41 -8.04 25.83
C ASN A 107 34.80 -9.44 25.62
N VAL A 108 35.25 -10.48 26.35
CA VAL A 108 34.76 -11.83 26.15
C VAL A 108 33.33 -12.03 26.68
N VAL A 109 32.51 -12.65 25.88
CA VAL A 109 31.20 -13.21 26.24
C VAL A 109 31.27 -14.70 25.94
N TRP A 110 31.36 -15.53 26.97
CA TRP A 110 31.70 -16.94 26.86
C TRP A 110 30.70 -17.77 26.03
N ASP A 111 29.41 -17.41 26.09
CA ASP A 111 28.29 -18.09 25.39
C ASP A 111 27.83 -17.37 24.12
N VAL A 112 28.62 -16.41 23.62
CA VAL A 112 28.19 -15.52 22.52
C VAL A 112 27.85 -16.29 21.22
N GLU A 113 28.65 -17.29 20.90
CA GLU A 113 28.42 -18.10 19.70
C GLU A 113 27.22 -19.02 19.83
N GLU A 114 27.05 -19.64 21.01
CA GLU A 114 25.90 -20.50 21.31
C GLU A 114 24.59 -19.71 21.26
N ARG A 115 24.57 -18.53 21.89
CA ARG A 115 23.39 -17.64 21.86
C ARG A 115 23.09 -17.13 20.46
N ALA A 116 24.12 -16.70 19.71
CA ALA A 116 23.93 -16.26 18.36
C ALA A 116 23.41 -17.39 17.47
N ARG A 117 23.94 -18.60 17.62
CA ARG A 117 23.48 -19.78 16.90
C ARG A 117 22.02 -20.09 17.23
N ALA A 118 21.67 -20.09 18.52
CA ALA A 118 20.30 -20.35 18.97
C ALA A 118 19.26 -19.37 18.36
N GLU A 119 19.62 -18.09 18.24
CA GLU A 119 18.72 -17.10 17.59
C GLU A 119 18.63 -17.32 16.07
N LEU A 120 19.73 -17.69 15.39
CA LEU A 120 19.71 -18.03 13.98
C LEU A 120 18.87 -19.29 13.72
N ASP A 121 19.04 -20.33 14.53
CA ASP A 121 18.34 -21.62 14.40
C ASP A 121 16.82 -21.45 14.60
N LYS A 122 16.38 -20.62 15.56
CA LYS A 122 14.96 -20.27 15.74
C LYS A 122 14.32 -19.69 14.48
N LEU A 123 15.11 -18.96 13.69
CA LEU A 123 14.66 -18.34 12.46
C LEU A 123 14.95 -19.20 11.22
N GLY A 124 15.45 -20.44 11.41
CA GLY A 124 15.73 -21.41 10.35
C GLY A 124 16.91 -21.02 9.47
N LEU A 125 17.94 -20.49 10.10
CA LEU A 125 19.21 -20.12 9.47
C LEU A 125 20.34 -21.07 9.92
N ASP A 126 20.01 -22.35 10.13
CA ASP A 126 20.94 -23.39 10.64
C ASP A 126 22.21 -23.50 9.78
N ASP A 127 22.07 -23.32 8.47
CA ASP A 127 23.17 -23.40 7.50
C ASP A 127 23.96 -22.09 7.35
N VAL A 128 23.56 -21.01 8.02
CA VAL A 128 24.22 -19.71 7.91
C VAL A 128 25.37 -19.60 8.91
N GLY A 129 26.61 -19.73 8.43
CA GLY A 129 27.82 -19.57 9.26
C GLY A 129 28.05 -18.14 9.72
N LEU A 130 28.56 -17.95 10.96
CA LEU A 130 28.84 -16.63 11.54
C LEU A 130 29.92 -15.85 10.77
N ASP A 131 30.81 -16.54 10.06
CA ASP A 131 31.88 -15.95 9.25
C ASP A 131 31.44 -15.73 7.78
N ARG A 132 30.23 -16.16 7.41
CA ARG A 132 29.69 -15.96 6.07
C ARG A 132 29.49 -14.47 5.79
N THR A 133 29.91 -14.03 4.61
CA THR A 133 29.76 -12.63 4.19
C THR A 133 28.29 -12.33 3.87
N VAL A 134 27.75 -11.25 4.43
CA VAL A 134 26.35 -10.81 4.23
C VAL A 134 26.00 -10.63 2.75
N ALA A 135 26.96 -10.17 1.93
CA ALA A 135 26.74 -10.01 0.48
C ALA A 135 26.45 -11.34 -0.26
N THR A 136 26.73 -12.51 0.35
CA THR A 136 26.42 -13.83 -0.23
C THR A 136 25.06 -14.39 0.25
N LEU A 137 24.39 -13.70 1.15
CA LEU A 137 23.06 -14.04 1.62
C LEU A 137 22.00 -13.55 0.62
N SER A 138 20.89 -14.26 0.55
CA SER A 138 19.69 -13.74 -0.10
C SER A 138 19.12 -12.55 0.68
N GLY A 139 18.28 -11.75 0.03
CA GLY A 139 17.62 -10.63 0.71
C GLY A 139 16.81 -11.08 1.93
N GLY A 140 16.12 -12.21 1.85
CA GLY A 140 15.38 -12.79 2.96
C GLY A 140 16.28 -13.27 4.10
N GLU A 141 17.35 -14.03 3.81
CA GLU A 141 18.34 -14.43 4.82
C GLU A 141 18.93 -13.22 5.54
N THR A 142 19.24 -12.14 4.79
CA THR A 142 19.80 -10.91 5.38
C THR A 142 18.84 -10.25 6.38
N VAL A 143 17.56 -10.15 6.04
CA VAL A 143 16.53 -9.62 6.95
C VAL A 143 16.42 -10.51 8.20
N MET A 144 16.38 -11.83 8.01
CA MET A 144 16.24 -12.77 9.13
C MET A 144 17.48 -12.75 10.05
N VAL A 145 18.69 -12.60 9.51
CA VAL A 145 19.92 -12.37 10.33
C VAL A 145 19.82 -11.05 11.08
N GLY A 146 19.28 -9.99 10.47
CA GLY A 146 19.03 -8.72 11.15
C GLY A 146 18.04 -8.87 12.32
N VAL A 147 16.96 -9.62 12.13
CA VAL A 147 15.99 -9.95 13.21
C VAL A 147 16.68 -10.74 14.32
N ALA A 148 17.49 -11.78 13.97
CA ALA A 148 18.25 -12.56 14.95
C ALA A 148 19.21 -11.67 15.75
N ALA A 149 19.84 -10.70 15.11
CA ALA A 149 20.72 -9.73 15.76
C ALA A 149 19.99 -8.90 16.81
N GLU A 150 18.80 -8.40 16.48
CA GLU A 150 17.99 -7.64 17.43
C GLU A 150 17.45 -8.53 18.58
N PHE A 151 17.06 -9.76 18.29
CA PHE A 151 16.63 -10.72 19.32
C PHE A 151 17.78 -11.10 20.27
N LEU A 152 18.99 -11.26 19.76
CA LEU A 152 20.18 -11.52 20.58
C LEU A 152 20.46 -10.36 21.55
N ARG A 153 20.22 -9.11 21.14
CA ARG A 153 20.37 -7.91 21.98
C ARG A 153 19.30 -7.81 23.06
N ALA A 154 18.14 -8.46 22.83
CA ALA A 154 16.98 -8.49 23.72
C ALA A 154 16.55 -7.09 24.22
N PRO A 155 16.22 -6.14 23.34
CA PRO A 155 15.82 -4.80 23.74
C PRO A 155 14.44 -4.79 24.42
N ASP A 156 14.19 -3.79 25.27
CA ASP A 156 12.88 -3.59 25.90
C ASP A 156 11.80 -3.18 24.88
N VAL A 157 12.20 -2.45 23.84
CA VAL A 157 11.36 -2.01 22.74
C VAL A 157 12.04 -2.34 21.41
N LEU A 158 11.38 -3.16 20.61
CA LEU A 158 11.86 -3.58 19.30
C LEU A 158 11.04 -2.90 18.19
N LEU A 159 11.73 -2.20 17.30
CA LEU A 159 11.16 -1.47 16.15
C LEU A 159 11.51 -2.22 14.87
N LEU A 160 10.50 -2.70 14.14
CA LEU A 160 10.68 -3.46 12.90
C LEU A 160 10.05 -2.71 11.73
N ASP A 161 10.86 -2.37 10.73
CA ASP A 161 10.40 -1.66 9.52
C ASP A 161 10.34 -2.60 8.32
N GLU A 162 9.12 -3.03 7.94
CA GLU A 162 8.83 -3.96 6.84
C GLU A 162 9.65 -5.27 6.88
N PRO A 163 9.67 -6.00 8.02
CA PRO A 163 10.51 -7.19 8.17
C PRO A 163 10.05 -8.38 7.34
N THR A 164 8.85 -8.35 6.76
CA THR A 164 8.28 -9.40 5.91
C THR A 164 8.69 -9.28 4.44
N ASN A 165 9.31 -8.15 4.06
CA ASN A 165 9.71 -7.92 2.68
C ASN A 165 10.80 -8.91 2.25
N ASN A 166 10.67 -9.44 1.02
CA ASN A 166 11.57 -10.41 0.43
C ASN A 166 11.66 -11.77 1.16
N LEU A 167 10.75 -12.05 2.11
CA LEU A 167 10.64 -13.36 2.76
C LEU A 167 9.68 -14.26 1.98
N ASP A 168 10.06 -15.53 1.85
CA ASP A 168 9.13 -16.57 1.39
C ASP A 168 8.17 -17.00 2.52
N LEU A 169 7.17 -17.81 2.19
CA LEU A 169 6.14 -18.23 3.15
C LEU A 169 6.71 -18.91 4.40
N ALA A 170 7.75 -19.74 4.24
CA ALA A 170 8.34 -20.46 5.37
C ALA A 170 9.07 -19.49 6.32
N ALA A 171 9.84 -18.55 5.77
CA ALA A 171 10.53 -17.52 6.54
C ALA A 171 9.53 -16.56 7.22
N ARG A 172 8.43 -16.19 6.55
CA ARG A 172 7.37 -15.38 7.17
C ARG A 172 6.76 -16.06 8.39
N HIS A 173 6.39 -17.34 8.29
CA HIS A 173 5.82 -18.06 9.45
C HIS A 173 6.78 -18.10 10.64
N ARG A 174 8.07 -18.36 10.42
CA ARG A 174 9.07 -18.32 11.51
C ARG A 174 9.18 -16.93 12.13
N LEU A 175 9.12 -15.88 11.31
CA LEU A 175 9.11 -14.50 11.80
C LEU A 175 7.87 -14.21 12.64
N TYR A 176 6.68 -14.65 12.21
CA TYR A 176 5.43 -14.47 12.96
C TYR A 176 5.50 -15.15 14.32
N ASP A 177 5.97 -16.41 14.36
CA ASP A 177 6.15 -17.16 15.62
C ASP A 177 7.12 -16.43 16.55
N ALA A 178 8.23 -15.91 16.01
CA ALA A 178 9.23 -15.19 16.78
C ALA A 178 8.71 -13.85 17.33
N ILE A 179 7.95 -13.08 16.52
CA ILE A 179 7.32 -11.82 16.94
C ILE A 179 6.27 -12.07 18.03
N THR A 180 5.41 -13.07 17.85
CA THR A 180 4.34 -13.36 18.80
C THR A 180 4.85 -13.93 20.12
N ALA A 181 6.01 -14.60 20.10
CA ALA A 181 6.67 -15.12 21.30
C ALA A 181 7.50 -14.07 22.07
N TRP A 182 7.68 -12.88 21.52
CA TRP A 182 8.53 -11.84 22.13
C TRP A 182 7.88 -11.25 23.40
N PRO A 183 8.58 -11.22 24.54
CA PRO A 183 7.99 -10.79 25.81
C PRO A 183 7.95 -9.26 26.00
N GLY A 184 8.64 -8.49 25.15
CA GLY A 184 8.78 -7.03 25.24
C GLY A 184 7.71 -6.26 24.48
N THR A 185 8.01 -5.00 24.20
CA THR A 185 7.20 -4.16 23.32
C THR A 185 7.72 -4.28 21.89
N ILE A 186 6.88 -4.64 20.93
CA ILE A 186 7.20 -4.59 19.50
C ILE A 186 6.34 -3.52 18.82
N VAL A 187 7.00 -2.72 17.99
CA VAL A 187 6.32 -1.83 17.03
C VAL A 187 6.75 -2.26 15.64
N VAL A 188 5.81 -2.80 14.87
CA VAL A 188 6.09 -3.31 13.52
C VAL A 188 5.35 -2.51 12.47
N VAL A 189 6.09 -1.99 11.49
CA VAL A 189 5.54 -1.49 10.22
C VAL A 189 5.48 -2.67 9.28
N SER A 190 4.32 -3.00 8.78
CA SER A 190 4.16 -4.04 7.76
C SER A 190 2.91 -3.81 6.91
N HIS A 191 2.95 -4.35 5.70
CA HIS A 191 1.80 -4.47 4.81
C HIS A 191 1.34 -5.93 4.68
N ASP A 192 1.95 -6.83 5.42
CA ASP A 192 1.60 -8.24 5.49
C ASP A 192 0.32 -8.43 6.33
N ARG A 193 -0.78 -8.80 5.67
CA ARG A 193 -2.10 -8.94 6.29
C ARG A 193 -2.11 -10.01 7.40
N VAL A 194 -1.36 -11.11 7.20
CA VAL A 194 -1.30 -12.20 8.18
C VAL A 194 -0.58 -11.72 9.45
N LEU A 195 0.56 -11.03 9.30
CA LEU A 195 1.27 -10.45 10.44
C LEU A 195 0.40 -9.43 11.18
N LEU A 196 -0.28 -8.55 10.43
CA LEU A 196 -1.15 -7.53 11.01
C LEU A 196 -2.41 -8.09 11.70
N ASP A 197 -2.81 -9.33 11.40
CA ASP A 197 -3.87 -10.00 12.15
C ASP A 197 -3.37 -10.66 13.45
N LEU A 198 -2.07 -10.86 13.57
CA LEU A 198 -1.44 -11.46 14.78
C LEU A 198 -1.06 -10.42 15.85
N VAL A 199 -1.16 -9.11 15.55
CA VAL A 199 -0.80 -8.06 16.51
C VAL A 199 -1.90 -7.84 17.55
N ASP A 200 -1.53 -7.33 18.74
CA ASP A 200 -2.49 -7.02 19.81
C ASP A 200 -3.31 -5.76 19.50
N ARG A 201 -2.73 -4.84 18.75
CA ARG A 201 -3.34 -3.57 18.38
C ARG A 201 -2.74 -2.98 17.12
N LEU A 202 -3.50 -2.11 16.46
CA LEU A 202 -3.03 -1.31 15.33
C LEU A 202 -3.01 0.17 15.69
N ALA A 203 -1.97 0.89 15.26
CA ALA A 203 -1.89 2.33 15.34
C ALA A 203 -1.86 2.93 13.92
N GLU A 204 -2.82 3.78 13.63
CA GLU A 204 -3.00 4.42 12.31
C GLU A 204 -2.31 5.78 12.29
N LEU A 205 -1.45 6.00 11.29
CA LEU A 205 -0.76 7.26 11.06
C LEU A 205 -1.31 7.97 9.80
N PRO A 206 -1.31 9.33 9.80
CA PRO A 206 -0.71 10.24 10.79
C PRO A 206 -1.57 10.59 12.00
N GLU A 207 -2.83 10.14 12.08
CA GLU A 207 -3.81 10.58 13.09
C GLU A 207 -3.50 10.10 14.52
N GLY A 208 -2.65 9.08 14.68
CA GLY A 208 -2.31 8.50 15.98
C GLY A 208 -3.45 7.69 16.63
N ARG A 209 -4.47 7.26 15.85
CA ARG A 209 -5.58 6.44 16.35
C ARG A 209 -5.11 5.02 16.66
N ILE A 210 -5.54 4.48 17.80
CA ILE A 210 -5.22 3.12 18.22
C ILE A 210 -6.49 2.26 18.21
N PHE A 211 -6.37 1.08 17.59
CA PHE A 211 -7.43 0.08 17.50
C PHE A 211 -6.97 -1.19 18.22
N GLY A 212 -7.83 -1.79 19.01
CA GLY A 212 -7.58 -3.09 19.63
C GLY A 212 -7.82 -4.23 18.66
N GLY A 213 -6.94 -5.23 18.67
CA GLY A 213 -6.99 -6.37 17.76
C GLY A 213 -6.19 -6.18 16.49
N GLY A 214 -6.23 -7.19 15.61
CA GLY A 214 -5.53 -7.22 14.33
C GLY A 214 -6.25 -6.50 13.19
N LEU A 215 -5.77 -6.73 11.97
CA LEU A 215 -6.25 -6.08 10.75
C LEU A 215 -7.74 -6.33 10.48
N THR A 216 -8.21 -7.56 10.68
CA THR A 216 -9.62 -7.92 10.49
C THR A 216 -10.52 -7.09 11.40
N ALA A 217 -10.20 -6.94 12.69
CA ALA A 217 -10.97 -6.13 13.62
C ALA A 217 -10.95 -4.63 13.24
N TYR A 218 -9.81 -4.14 12.75
CA TYR A 218 -9.68 -2.79 12.24
C TYR A 218 -10.57 -2.55 11.00
N GLU A 219 -10.56 -3.48 10.04
CA GLU A 219 -11.38 -3.40 8.82
C GLU A 219 -12.88 -3.39 9.16
N GLU A 220 -13.33 -4.18 10.12
CA GLU A 220 -14.73 -4.15 10.61
C GLU A 220 -15.13 -2.79 11.19
N VAL A 221 -14.24 -2.16 11.98
CA VAL A 221 -14.49 -0.81 12.51
C VAL A 221 -14.58 0.21 11.40
N LEU A 222 -13.67 0.14 10.41
CA LEU A 222 -13.69 1.04 9.27
C LEU A 222 -14.96 0.89 8.42
N GLU A 223 -15.42 -0.34 8.19
CA GLU A 223 -16.64 -0.60 7.44
C GLU A 223 -17.86 0.05 8.11
N VAL A 224 -17.97 -0.08 9.44
CA VAL A 224 -19.03 0.57 10.22
C VAL A 224 -18.94 2.10 10.15
N GLU A 225 -17.73 2.67 10.29
CA GLU A 225 -17.51 4.12 10.17
C GLU A 225 -17.87 4.62 8.75
N GLN A 226 -17.46 3.88 7.72
CA GLN A 226 -17.75 4.22 6.32
C GLN A 226 -19.25 4.19 6.02
N GLU A 227 -19.95 3.13 6.44
CA GLU A 227 -21.42 3.05 6.30
C GLU A 227 -22.14 4.20 7.03
N ALA A 228 -21.62 4.61 8.20
CA ALA A 228 -22.18 5.73 8.93
C ALA A 228 -21.95 7.05 8.17
N ALA A 229 -20.75 7.29 7.66
CA ALA A 229 -20.42 8.47 6.86
C ALA A 229 -21.27 8.54 5.58
N GLU A 230 -21.41 7.44 4.85
CA GLU A 230 -22.28 7.39 3.66
C GLU A 230 -23.77 7.67 3.96
N ARG A 231 -24.24 7.22 5.12
CA ARG A 231 -25.61 7.55 5.57
C ARG A 231 -25.75 9.04 5.83
N MET A 232 -24.72 9.68 6.41
CA MET A 232 -24.71 11.13 6.65
C MET A 232 -24.72 11.91 5.33
N VAL A 233 -23.92 11.51 4.33
CA VAL A 233 -23.93 12.12 2.99
C VAL A 233 -25.31 12.02 2.36
N ARG A 234 -25.92 10.83 2.35
CA ARG A 234 -27.27 10.63 1.79
C ARG A 234 -28.33 11.49 2.48
N ALA A 235 -28.22 11.68 3.80
CA ALA A 235 -29.10 12.55 4.56
C ALA A 235 -28.91 14.04 4.21
N ALA A 236 -27.65 14.49 4.13
CA ALA A 236 -27.30 15.87 3.75
C ALA A 236 -27.71 16.19 2.30
N GLU A 237 -27.50 15.28 1.35
CA GLU A 237 -28.02 15.43 -0.03
C GLU A 237 -29.55 15.58 -0.05
N GLY A 238 -30.26 14.79 0.76
CA GLY A 238 -31.71 14.89 0.92
C GLY A 238 -32.13 16.26 1.43
N GLU A 239 -31.38 16.82 2.38
CA GLU A 239 -31.61 18.17 2.93
C GLU A 239 -31.37 19.24 1.86
N VAL A 240 -30.26 19.20 1.14
CA VAL A 240 -29.99 20.13 0.02
C VAL A 240 -31.10 20.09 -1.03
N ARG A 241 -31.58 18.89 -1.41
CA ARG A 241 -32.67 18.73 -2.37
C ARG A 241 -33.98 19.30 -1.84
N ARG A 242 -34.26 19.21 -0.52
CA ARG A 242 -35.43 19.77 0.12
C ARG A 242 -35.38 21.30 0.14
N GLU A 243 -34.26 21.87 0.64
CA GLU A 243 -34.09 23.33 0.72
C GLU A 243 -34.14 24.00 -0.68
N LYS A 244 -33.54 23.32 -1.71
CA LYS A 244 -33.62 23.78 -3.09
C LYS A 244 -35.06 23.81 -3.61
N ARG A 245 -35.88 22.80 -3.31
CA ARG A 245 -37.32 22.78 -3.66
C ARG A 245 -38.09 23.88 -2.95
N GLU A 246 -37.87 24.07 -1.63
CA GLU A 246 -38.52 25.11 -0.84
C GLU A 246 -38.17 26.50 -1.37
N LEU A 247 -36.90 26.74 -1.76
CA LEU A 247 -36.47 28.00 -2.38
C LEU A 247 -37.23 28.28 -3.70
N VAL A 248 -37.35 27.28 -4.57
CA VAL A 248 -38.07 27.39 -5.84
C VAL A 248 -39.56 27.70 -5.59
N GLU A 249 -40.21 26.95 -4.69
CA GLU A 249 -41.61 27.19 -4.32
C GLU A 249 -41.84 28.58 -3.70
N ALA A 250 -40.90 29.02 -2.85
CA ALA A 250 -40.95 30.36 -2.28
C ALA A 250 -40.84 31.43 -3.37
N HIS A 251 -39.95 31.27 -4.33
CA HIS A 251 -39.84 32.17 -5.50
C HIS A 251 -41.11 32.20 -6.35
N GLU A 252 -41.72 31.05 -6.62
CA GLU A 252 -43.00 31.01 -7.36
C GLU A 252 -44.15 31.70 -6.60
N LYS A 253 -44.29 31.44 -5.29
CA LYS A 253 -45.27 32.07 -4.44
C LYS A 253 -45.09 33.59 -4.39
N MET A 254 -43.81 34.03 -4.30
CA MET A 254 -43.49 35.47 -4.35
C MET A 254 -43.79 36.09 -5.71
N ALA A 255 -43.45 35.42 -6.82
CA ALA A 255 -43.78 35.89 -8.15
C ALA A 255 -45.29 36.04 -8.38
N LYS A 256 -46.10 35.09 -7.87
CA LYS A 256 -47.57 35.17 -7.89
C LYS A 256 -48.08 36.38 -7.09
N ARG A 257 -47.53 36.61 -5.87
CA ARG A 257 -47.91 37.79 -5.03
C ARG A 257 -47.55 39.12 -5.69
N VAL A 258 -46.36 39.23 -6.34
CA VAL A 258 -45.94 40.43 -7.05
C VAL A 258 -46.85 40.70 -8.26
N ARG A 259 -47.22 39.65 -9.03
CA ARG A 259 -48.19 39.80 -10.16
C ARG A 259 -49.56 40.25 -9.67
N TYR A 260 -50.05 39.69 -8.55
CA TYR A 260 -51.31 40.09 -7.98
C TYR A 260 -51.29 41.57 -7.50
N GLY A 261 -50.21 41.99 -6.78
CA GLY A 261 -50.00 43.37 -6.37
C GLY A 261 -49.98 44.36 -7.53
N LYS A 262 -49.27 44.04 -8.64
CA LYS A 262 -49.29 44.86 -9.88
C LYS A 262 -50.69 44.98 -10.50
N LYS A 263 -51.49 43.90 -10.47
CA LYS A 263 -52.88 43.91 -10.96
C LYS A 263 -53.80 44.81 -10.13
N MET A 264 -53.64 44.80 -8.78
CA MET A 264 -54.38 45.66 -7.88
C MET A 264 -53.99 47.14 -7.99
N GLU A 265 -52.67 47.42 -8.21
CA GLU A 265 -52.17 48.78 -8.47
C GLU A 265 -52.76 49.38 -9.76
N ALA A 266 -52.87 48.59 -10.80
CA ALA A 266 -53.48 49.01 -12.08
C ALA A 266 -54.95 49.33 -11.96
N GLN A 267 -55.69 48.74 -11.02
CA GLN A 267 -57.13 48.98 -10.77
C GLN A 267 -57.43 50.22 -9.91
N LYS A 268 -56.40 50.97 -9.40
CA LYS A 268 -56.52 52.24 -8.61
C LYS A 268 -57.55 52.22 -7.48
N ARG A 269 -57.69 51.12 -6.76
CA ARG A 269 -58.72 50.92 -5.73
C ARG A 269 -58.39 51.52 -4.35
N GLU A 270 -57.14 51.95 -4.09
CA GLU A 270 -56.71 52.52 -2.80
C GLU A 270 -55.84 53.78 -3.00
N PRO A 271 -55.79 54.69 -1.94
CA PRO A 271 -54.93 55.87 -1.97
C PRO A 271 -53.43 55.55 -2.17
N LYS A 272 -52.72 56.36 -2.98
CA LYS A 272 -51.30 56.16 -3.31
C LYS A 272 -50.35 55.97 -2.12
N ILE A 273 -50.62 56.66 -1.03
CA ILE A 273 -49.78 56.59 0.20
C ILE A 273 -49.85 55.20 0.85
N ILE A 274 -51.07 54.64 0.96
CA ILE A 274 -51.28 53.30 1.54
C ILE A 274 -50.65 52.22 0.62
N MET A 275 -50.81 52.38 -0.68
CA MET A 275 -50.21 51.45 -1.65
C MET A 275 -48.67 51.48 -1.63
N SER A 276 -48.05 52.65 -1.47
CA SER A 276 -46.57 52.75 -1.39
C SER A 276 -45.99 52.15 -0.09
N ALA A 277 -46.69 52.34 1.05
CA ALA A 277 -46.30 51.73 2.34
C ALA A 277 -46.41 50.21 2.29
N ARG A 278 -47.52 49.66 1.78
CA ARG A 278 -47.68 48.21 1.58
C ARG A 278 -46.65 47.63 0.63
N LYS A 279 -46.31 48.33 -0.46
CA LYS A 279 -45.28 47.89 -1.43
C LYS A 279 -43.90 47.81 -0.76
N ARG A 280 -43.48 48.80 0.06
CA ARG A 280 -42.23 48.75 0.83
C ARG A 280 -42.21 47.58 1.81
N SER A 281 -43.24 47.44 2.66
CA SER A 281 -43.32 46.33 3.61
C SER A 281 -43.29 44.97 2.91
N GLN A 282 -43.96 44.84 1.76
CA GLN A 282 -43.95 43.62 0.96
C GLN A 282 -42.57 43.35 0.38
N GLN A 283 -41.84 44.37 -0.13
CA GLN A 283 -40.47 44.22 -0.64
C GLN A 283 -39.49 43.82 0.46
N GLU A 284 -39.58 44.42 1.64
CA GLU A 284 -38.76 44.07 2.79
C GLU A 284 -39.02 42.63 3.26
N SER A 285 -40.29 42.21 3.35
CA SER A 285 -40.64 40.83 3.69
C SER A 285 -40.15 39.82 2.68
N ILE A 286 -40.28 40.13 1.37
CA ILE A 286 -39.77 39.29 0.28
C ILE A 286 -38.25 39.19 0.35
N GLY A 287 -37.51 40.29 0.59
CA GLY A 287 -36.07 40.31 0.75
C GLY A 287 -35.60 39.43 1.90
N LYS A 288 -36.24 39.58 3.10
CA LYS A 288 -35.92 38.77 4.27
C LYS A 288 -36.16 37.27 4.05
N HIS A 289 -37.29 36.89 3.44
CA HIS A 289 -37.60 35.49 3.15
C HIS A 289 -36.61 34.89 2.14
N ARG A 290 -36.21 35.65 1.10
CA ARG A 290 -35.23 35.19 0.13
C ARG A 290 -33.88 34.95 0.77
N ILE A 291 -33.37 35.91 1.53
CA ILE A 291 -32.09 35.79 2.26
C ILE A 291 -32.13 34.57 3.20
N MET A 292 -33.24 34.35 3.93
CA MET A 292 -33.37 33.21 4.84
C MET A 292 -33.29 31.85 4.09
N HIS A 293 -33.96 31.70 2.93
CA HIS A 293 -33.91 30.44 2.18
C HIS A 293 -32.53 30.24 1.47
N GLU A 294 -31.92 31.33 0.97
CA GLU A 294 -30.56 31.29 0.41
C GLU A 294 -29.55 30.87 1.51
N GLN A 295 -29.69 31.40 2.74
CA GLN A 295 -28.83 31.01 3.86
C GLN A 295 -29.01 29.53 4.22
N ARG A 296 -30.25 29.05 4.35
CA ARG A 296 -30.53 27.64 4.64
C ARG A 296 -29.95 26.70 3.59
N LEU A 297 -30.04 27.09 2.30
CA LEU A 297 -29.43 26.29 1.22
C LEU A 297 -27.91 26.31 1.30
N SER A 298 -27.28 27.43 1.69
CA SER A 298 -25.84 27.50 1.93
C SER A 298 -25.44 26.58 3.08
N ASP A 299 -26.14 26.72 4.26
CA ASP A 299 -25.86 25.90 5.44
C ASP A 299 -26.03 24.39 5.15
N ALA A 300 -27.00 24.01 4.30
CA ALA A 300 -27.20 22.62 3.89
C ALA A 300 -26.08 22.12 2.97
N ARG A 301 -25.53 22.99 2.13
CA ARG A 301 -24.36 22.65 1.27
C ARG A 301 -23.10 22.49 2.10
N ASP A 302 -22.90 23.39 3.07
CA ASP A 302 -21.73 23.30 3.95
C ASP A 302 -21.73 21.97 4.71
N ARG A 303 -22.91 21.56 5.26
CA ARG A 303 -23.08 20.24 5.88
C ARG A 303 -22.87 19.07 4.92
N LEU A 304 -23.25 19.20 3.66
CA LEU A 304 -22.99 18.18 2.66
C LEU A 304 -21.47 18.05 2.42
N THR A 305 -20.78 19.18 2.27
CA THR A 305 -19.31 19.17 2.10
C THR A 305 -18.63 18.55 3.32
N GLU A 306 -19.03 18.91 4.55
CA GLU A 306 -18.51 18.28 5.78
C GLU A 306 -18.77 16.77 5.83
N ALA A 307 -19.95 16.33 5.37
CA ALA A 307 -20.27 14.90 5.32
C ALA A 307 -19.48 14.17 4.21
N GLU A 308 -19.27 14.80 3.05
CA GLU A 308 -18.44 14.27 1.97
C GLU A 308 -16.97 14.15 2.39
N ASP A 309 -16.44 15.14 3.11
CA ASP A 309 -15.08 15.14 3.66
C ASP A 309 -14.86 14.05 4.73
N ALA A 310 -15.92 13.64 5.42
CA ALA A 310 -15.87 12.57 6.42
C ALA A 310 -15.86 11.16 5.80
N VAL A 311 -16.25 11.01 4.53
CA VAL A 311 -16.16 9.75 3.80
C VAL A 311 -14.70 9.50 3.43
N ARG A 312 -14.14 8.38 3.89
CA ARG A 312 -12.79 7.99 3.47
C ARG A 312 -12.77 7.74 1.96
N ASP A 313 -11.88 8.44 1.26
CA ASP A 313 -11.70 8.28 -0.20
C ASP A 313 -10.88 7.00 -0.49
N GLU A 314 -11.34 5.87 0.02
CA GLU A 314 -10.81 4.56 -0.36
C GLU A 314 -11.49 4.10 -1.66
N ALA A 315 -11.36 4.91 -2.71
CA ALA A 315 -12.00 4.64 -3.96
C ALA A 315 -11.49 3.31 -4.54
N GLU A 316 -12.37 2.32 -4.60
CA GLU A 316 -12.09 1.07 -5.30
C GLU A 316 -11.87 1.33 -6.79
N ILE A 317 -10.81 0.76 -7.33
CA ILE A 317 -10.59 0.75 -8.77
C ILE A 317 -11.47 -0.33 -9.39
N ARG A 318 -12.62 0.05 -9.93
CA ARG A 318 -13.49 -0.84 -10.71
C ARG A 318 -13.38 -0.49 -12.18
N VAL A 319 -12.72 -1.36 -12.95
CA VAL A 319 -12.53 -1.16 -14.39
C VAL A 319 -13.18 -2.31 -15.13
N ASP A 320 -14.14 -2.03 -16.01
CA ASP A 320 -14.62 -3.01 -16.96
C ASP A 320 -13.70 -2.97 -18.20
N LEU A 321 -13.09 -4.11 -18.53
CA LEU A 321 -12.08 -4.26 -19.58
C LEU A 321 -12.53 -5.30 -20.61
N PRO A 322 -13.58 -5.02 -21.42
CA PRO A 322 -14.14 -6.02 -22.33
C PRO A 322 -13.14 -6.51 -23.38
N GLY A 323 -12.17 -5.67 -23.77
CA GLY A 323 -11.12 -6.04 -24.73
C GLY A 323 -10.13 -7.08 -24.24
N THR A 324 -10.11 -7.38 -22.92
CA THR A 324 -9.24 -8.41 -22.34
C THR A 324 -9.87 -9.80 -22.37
N ALA A 325 -11.15 -9.92 -22.71
CA ALA A 325 -11.90 -11.17 -22.64
C ALA A 325 -11.32 -12.26 -23.53
N VAL A 326 -11.14 -13.45 -22.94
CA VAL A 326 -10.66 -14.65 -23.63
C VAL A 326 -11.73 -15.74 -23.57
N PRO A 327 -12.11 -16.36 -24.73
CA PRO A 327 -13.02 -17.50 -24.74
C PRO A 327 -12.44 -18.69 -23.95
N GLN A 328 -13.28 -19.42 -23.22
CA GLN A 328 -12.86 -20.53 -22.33
C GLN A 328 -12.01 -21.61 -23.02
N THR A 329 -12.24 -21.87 -24.29
CA THR A 329 -11.53 -22.91 -25.05
C THR A 329 -10.25 -22.42 -25.74
N ARG A 330 -10.02 -21.11 -25.75
CA ARG A 330 -8.86 -20.54 -26.45
C ARG A 330 -7.58 -20.87 -25.70
N MET A 331 -6.59 -21.39 -26.43
CA MET A 331 -5.22 -21.54 -25.92
C MET A 331 -4.57 -20.15 -25.83
N VAL A 332 -4.09 -19.81 -24.64
CA VAL A 332 -3.46 -18.52 -24.32
C VAL A 332 -1.95 -18.67 -24.26
N LEU A 333 -1.48 -19.77 -23.66
CA LEU A 333 -0.07 -20.10 -23.52
C LEU A 333 0.12 -21.60 -23.64
N SER A 334 1.21 -22.01 -24.30
CA SER A 334 1.78 -23.35 -24.29
C SER A 334 3.28 -23.17 -24.14
N PHE A 335 3.81 -23.53 -22.97
CA PHE A 335 5.18 -23.28 -22.59
C PHE A 335 5.83 -24.53 -21.98
N PRO A 336 6.98 -25.04 -22.48
CA PRO A 336 7.64 -26.23 -21.95
C PRO A 336 8.30 -25.91 -20.59
N LEU A 337 8.00 -26.72 -19.57
CA LEU A 337 8.59 -26.59 -18.22
C LEU A 337 9.86 -27.46 -18.03
N GLY A 338 10.28 -28.22 -19.03
CA GLY A 338 11.45 -29.10 -18.96
C GLY A 338 12.62 -28.54 -19.74
N GLY A 339 13.51 -27.78 -19.13
CA GLY A 339 14.74 -27.30 -19.74
C GLY A 339 15.45 -26.26 -18.88
N THR A 340 16.77 -26.17 -18.98
CA THR A 340 17.53 -25.07 -18.37
C THR A 340 17.30 -23.83 -19.21
N PHE A 341 16.62 -22.81 -18.63
CA PHE A 341 16.45 -21.53 -19.28
C PHE A 341 17.73 -20.71 -19.10
N VAL A 342 18.47 -20.52 -20.19
CA VAL A 342 19.63 -19.63 -20.18
C VAL A 342 19.12 -18.21 -20.36
N THR A 343 18.99 -17.48 -19.26
CA THR A 343 18.72 -16.04 -19.27
C THR A 343 20.04 -15.29 -19.30
N ASP A 344 20.69 -15.25 -20.46
CA ASP A 344 21.79 -14.29 -20.66
C ASP A 344 21.16 -12.91 -20.85
N ARG A 345 21.42 -11.98 -19.94
CA ARG A 345 20.82 -10.63 -19.93
C ARG A 345 21.14 -9.79 -21.18
N ASP A 346 22.09 -10.24 -21.99
CA ASP A 346 22.60 -9.52 -23.17
C ASP A 346 22.17 -10.09 -24.53
N VAL A 347 21.31 -11.13 -24.59
CA VAL A 347 20.91 -11.73 -25.88
C VAL A 347 19.45 -11.38 -26.20
N SER A 348 19.25 -10.50 -27.18
CA SER A 348 17.99 -10.14 -27.80
C SER A 348 17.46 -11.19 -28.81
N GLY A 349 17.68 -12.49 -28.56
CA GLY A 349 17.26 -13.60 -29.42
C GLY A 349 16.18 -14.48 -28.79
N PRO A 350 15.50 -15.33 -29.58
CA PRO A 350 14.53 -16.28 -29.05
C PRO A 350 15.22 -17.26 -28.10
N LEU A 351 14.58 -17.61 -26.99
CA LEU A 351 15.06 -18.57 -26.00
C LEU A 351 15.25 -19.93 -26.63
N GLU A 352 16.49 -20.46 -26.62
CA GLU A 352 16.75 -21.87 -26.86
C GLU A 352 16.45 -22.65 -25.56
N VAL A 353 15.40 -23.46 -25.60
CA VAL A 353 15.13 -24.46 -24.58
C VAL A 353 16.06 -25.64 -24.82
N VAL A 354 17.09 -25.78 -24.00
CA VAL A 354 17.94 -26.97 -24.04
C VAL A 354 17.25 -28.08 -23.23
N PRO A 355 16.72 -29.15 -23.85
CA PRO A 355 16.06 -30.22 -23.11
C PRO A 355 17.09 -30.97 -22.25
N GLU A 356 16.79 -31.09 -20.94
CA GLU A 356 17.55 -31.95 -20.06
C GLU A 356 17.45 -33.41 -20.52
N ARG A 357 18.61 -34.04 -20.61
CA ARG A 357 18.74 -35.43 -21.04
C ARG A 357 18.13 -36.38 -20.03
N ARG A 358 17.16 -37.19 -20.52
CA ARG A 358 16.67 -38.48 -20.04
C ARG A 358 15.38 -38.49 -19.19
N GLY A 359 14.31 -38.90 -19.82
CA GLY A 359 13.34 -39.88 -19.26
C GLY A 359 12.10 -39.36 -18.58
N ARG A 360 11.85 -38.02 -18.53
CA ARG A 360 10.52 -37.45 -18.22
C ARG A 360 9.98 -36.72 -19.45
N GLU A 361 8.72 -36.97 -19.77
CA GLU A 361 8.01 -36.13 -20.74
C GLU A 361 8.14 -34.67 -20.28
N PRO A 362 8.45 -33.72 -21.18
CA PRO A 362 8.53 -32.31 -20.81
C PRO A 362 7.17 -31.90 -20.23
N SER A 363 7.14 -31.56 -18.95
CA SER A 363 5.96 -30.98 -18.35
C SER A 363 5.70 -29.65 -19.05
N GLU A 364 4.49 -29.47 -19.57
CA GLU A 364 4.09 -28.30 -20.33
C GLU A 364 3.13 -27.43 -19.49
N LEU A 365 3.39 -26.14 -19.42
CA LEU A 365 2.46 -25.19 -18.87
C LEU A 365 1.48 -24.74 -19.95
N VAL A 366 0.31 -25.33 -19.95
CA VAL A 366 -0.79 -24.95 -20.84
C VAL A 366 -1.78 -24.08 -20.08
N VAL A 367 -2.09 -22.90 -20.63
CA VAL A 367 -3.10 -21.96 -20.11
C VAL A 367 -4.22 -21.82 -21.14
N ARG A 368 -5.46 -21.99 -20.69
CA ARG A 368 -6.65 -21.91 -21.56
C ARG A 368 -7.71 -20.99 -20.98
N GLY A 369 -8.30 -20.19 -21.84
CA GLY A 369 -9.35 -19.25 -21.45
C GLY A 369 -8.89 -18.24 -20.38
N PRO A 370 -9.80 -17.73 -19.54
CA PRO A 370 -9.50 -16.76 -18.49
C PRO A 370 -8.98 -17.45 -17.21
N GLU A 371 -8.10 -18.45 -17.34
CA GLU A 371 -7.51 -19.19 -16.23
C GLU A 371 -6.62 -18.26 -15.40
N ARG A 372 -6.66 -18.38 -14.05
CA ARG A 372 -5.86 -17.60 -13.13
C ARG A 372 -4.93 -18.52 -12.34
N ILE A 373 -3.63 -18.37 -12.55
CA ILE A 373 -2.60 -19.26 -12.01
C ILE A 373 -1.75 -18.51 -11.01
N ALA A 374 -1.57 -19.06 -9.80
CA ALA A 374 -0.57 -18.61 -8.86
C ALA A 374 0.70 -19.46 -8.98
N LEU A 375 1.85 -18.80 -9.11
CA LEU A 375 3.16 -19.42 -8.99
C LEU A 375 3.62 -19.31 -7.54
N LEU A 376 3.77 -20.45 -6.88
CA LEU A 376 4.24 -20.56 -5.50
C LEU A 376 5.62 -21.22 -5.48
N GLY A 377 6.34 -21.10 -4.37
CA GLY A 377 7.65 -21.71 -4.18
C GLY A 377 8.61 -20.79 -3.44
N PRO A 378 9.72 -21.32 -2.88
CA PRO A 378 10.67 -20.55 -2.11
C PRO A 378 11.34 -19.45 -2.96
N ASN A 379 12.02 -18.52 -2.29
CA ASN A 379 12.81 -17.53 -2.99
C ASN A 379 13.94 -18.23 -3.77
N GLY A 380 14.19 -17.76 -5.00
CA GLY A 380 15.17 -18.39 -5.90
C GLY A 380 14.68 -19.64 -6.65
N SER A 381 13.42 -20.09 -6.48
CA SER A 381 12.88 -21.24 -7.23
C SER A 381 12.67 -20.97 -8.73
N GLY A 382 12.92 -19.74 -9.19
CA GLY A 382 12.84 -19.41 -10.62
C GLY A 382 11.51 -18.81 -11.06
N LYS A 383 10.64 -18.33 -10.16
CA LYS A 383 9.35 -17.70 -10.49
C LYS A 383 9.50 -16.53 -11.47
N THR A 384 10.34 -15.56 -11.14
CA THR A 384 10.67 -14.42 -12.01
C THR A 384 11.26 -14.88 -13.35
N THR A 385 12.20 -15.82 -13.32
CA THR A 385 12.82 -16.39 -14.52
C THR A 385 11.78 -17.04 -15.44
N LEU A 386 10.81 -17.76 -14.87
CA LEU A 386 9.71 -18.36 -15.63
C LEU A 386 8.83 -17.28 -16.28
N LEU A 387 8.44 -16.22 -15.53
CA LEU A 387 7.64 -15.14 -16.09
C LEU A 387 8.36 -14.38 -17.20
N GLU A 388 9.65 -14.10 -17.03
CA GLU A 388 10.49 -13.47 -18.06
C GLU A 388 10.65 -14.38 -19.28
N ALA A 389 10.80 -15.69 -19.09
CA ALA A 389 10.88 -16.65 -20.16
C ALA A 389 9.58 -16.72 -20.96
N VAL A 390 8.43 -16.72 -20.28
CA VAL A 390 7.10 -16.64 -20.93
C VAL A 390 6.96 -15.37 -21.75
N MET A 391 7.47 -14.22 -21.27
CA MET A 391 7.44 -12.95 -22.04
C MET A 391 8.24 -12.98 -23.34
N ARG A 392 9.29 -13.81 -23.41
CA ARG A 392 10.13 -13.97 -24.60
C ARG A 392 9.64 -15.10 -25.51
N TRP A 393 8.66 -15.89 -25.05
CA TRP A 393 8.06 -16.98 -25.81
C TRP A 393 7.14 -16.42 -26.91
N PRO A 394 6.95 -17.14 -28.05
CA PRO A 394 6.05 -16.70 -29.09
C PRO A 394 4.64 -16.42 -28.56
N GLU A 395 4.16 -15.19 -28.72
CA GLU A 395 2.85 -14.76 -28.26
C GLU A 395 1.73 -15.43 -29.05
N LEU A 396 0.83 -16.14 -28.36
CA LEU A 396 -0.44 -16.63 -28.92
C LEU A 396 -1.57 -15.57 -28.77
N VAL A 397 -1.42 -14.70 -27.80
CA VAL A 397 -2.34 -13.60 -27.48
C VAL A 397 -1.54 -12.38 -26.97
N PRO A 398 -2.09 -11.16 -27.04
CA PRO A 398 -1.46 -9.98 -26.46
C PRO A 398 -1.11 -10.19 -24.99
N THR A 399 0.17 -10.21 -24.66
CA THR A 399 0.71 -10.46 -23.33
C THR A 399 1.35 -9.21 -22.76
N ARG A 400 1.19 -8.97 -21.44
CA ARG A 400 1.89 -7.90 -20.71
C ARG A 400 2.43 -8.43 -19.39
N TYR A 401 3.53 -7.85 -18.96
CA TYR A 401 4.25 -8.20 -17.76
C TYR A 401 4.42 -7.00 -16.83
N LEU A 402 4.09 -7.18 -15.57
CA LEU A 402 4.39 -6.26 -14.49
C LEU A 402 5.55 -6.84 -13.68
N PRO A 403 6.77 -6.31 -13.82
CA PRO A 403 7.90 -6.74 -13.04
C PRO A 403 7.80 -6.25 -11.59
N GLN A 404 8.53 -6.90 -10.70
CA GLN A 404 8.62 -6.51 -9.29
C GLN A 404 9.06 -5.04 -9.11
N ARG A 405 9.93 -4.52 -9.99
CA ARG A 405 10.25 -3.09 -10.05
C ARG A 405 9.35 -2.41 -11.08
N LEU A 406 8.69 -1.33 -10.67
CA LEU A 406 7.70 -0.61 -11.50
C LEU A 406 8.37 0.31 -12.55
N ASP A 407 9.41 -0.17 -13.22
CA ASP A 407 10.18 0.59 -14.23
C ASP A 407 9.46 0.62 -15.59
N VAL A 408 8.12 0.54 -15.57
CA VAL A 408 7.30 0.51 -16.80
C VAL A 408 6.83 1.90 -17.24
N LEU A 409 7.01 2.94 -16.43
CA LEU A 409 6.61 4.31 -16.74
C LEU A 409 7.80 5.14 -17.23
N ASP A 410 7.55 5.98 -18.24
CA ASP A 410 8.45 7.06 -18.58
C ASP A 410 8.20 8.24 -17.62
N GLU A 411 9.18 8.51 -16.78
CA GLU A 411 9.12 9.52 -15.73
C GLU A 411 9.07 10.96 -16.26
N THR A 412 9.51 11.17 -17.51
CA THR A 412 9.64 12.48 -18.14
C THR A 412 8.36 12.98 -18.77
N VAL A 413 7.34 12.10 -18.91
CA VAL A 413 6.05 12.44 -19.52
C VAL A 413 4.90 12.29 -18.54
N SER A 414 3.71 12.83 -18.91
CA SER A 414 2.52 12.76 -18.07
C SER A 414 1.95 11.33 -17.98
N VAL A 415 1.11 11.09 -16.96
CA VAL A 415 0.38 9.82 -16.81
C VAL A 415 -0.46 9.55 -18.06
N ALA A 416 -1.16 10.55 -18.59
CA ALA A 416 -1.95 10.41 -19.81
C ALA A 416 -1.10 10.07 -21.03
N ALA A 417 0.10 10.65 -21.15
CA ALA A 417 1.02 10.35 -22.25
C ALA A 417 1.56 8.91 -22.16
N ASN A 418 1.87 8.44 -20.95
CA ASN A 418 2.27 7.04 -20.70
C ASN A 418 1.19 6.04 -21.15
N VAL A 419 -0.08 6.33 -20.86
CA VAL A 419 -1.20 5.48 -21.28
C VAL A 419 -1.42 5.57 -22.79
N ARG A 420 -1.35 6.77 -23.39
CA ARG A 420 -1.49 6.97 -24.85
C ARG A 420 -0.45 6.17 -25.64
N ALA A 421 0.76 6.04 -25.12
CA ALA A 421 1.84 5.28 -25.78
C ALA A 421 1.48 3.80 -26.00
N VAL A 422 0.67 3.20 -25.12
CA VAL A 422 0.25 1.79 -25.21
C VAL A 422 -1.14 1.60 -25.81
N ALA A 423 -1.93 2.67 -25.92
CA ALA A 423 -3.28 2.67 -26.49
C ALA A 423 -3.44 3.77 -27.57
N PRO A 424 -2.68 3.70 -28.67
CA PRO A 424 -2.67 4.78 -29.69
C PRO A 424 -4.01 4.98 -30.41
N GLY A 425 -4.90 3.99 -30.36
CA GLY A 425 -6.25 4.07 -30.94
C GLY A 425 -7.31 4.67 -29.99
N ALA A 426 -6.98 4.88 -28.71
CA ALA A 426 -7.92 5.45 -27.76
C ALA A 426 -8.00 6.98 -27.91
N SER A 427 -9.22 7.51 -27.86
CA SER A 427 -9.43 8.96 -27.85
C SER A 427 -8.98 9.58 -26.52
N GLU A 428 -8.71 10.88 -26.53
CA GLU A 428 -8.36 11.64 -25.32
C GLU A 428 -9.40 11.48 -24.20
N ASN A 429 -10.68 11.48 -24.57
CA ASN A 429 -11.78 11.33 -23.63
C ASN A 429 -11.80 9.92 -23.01
N GLU A 430 -11.51 8.87 -23.78
CA GLU A 430 -11.43 7.50 -23.28
C GLU A 430 -10.26 7.34 -22.32
N ILE A 431 -9.09 7.91 -22.64
CA ILE A 431 -7.92 7.91 -21.78
C ILE A 431 -8.23 8.60 -20.45
N ARG A 432 -8.79 9.84 -20.50
CA ARG A 432 -9.14 10.61 -19.29
C ARG A 432 -10.23 9.93 -18.45
N ALA A 433 -11.27 9.40 -19.09
CA ALA A 433 -12.34 8.66 -18.41
C ALA A 433 -11.81 7.37 -17.76
N GLY A 434 -10.91 6.67 -18.43
CA GLY A 434 -10.25 5.50 -17.88
C GLY A 434 -9.32 5.86 -16.71
N LEU A 435 -8.45 6.84 -16.87
CA LEU A 435 -7.55 7.33 -15.83
C LEU A 435 -8.30 7.82 -14.58
N ALA A 436 -9.48 8.43 -14.76
CA ALA A 436 -10.33 8.81 -13.63
C ALA A 436 -10.76 7.62 -12.77
N ARG A 437 -10.90 6.41 -13.34
CA ARG A 437 -11.17 5.16 -12.61
C ARG A 437 -9.96 4.68 -11.82
N PHE A 438 -8.73 5.04 -12.24
CA PHE A 438 -7.48 4.85 -11.51
C PHE A 438 -7.13 6.04 -10.61
N LEU A 439 -8.12 6.89 -10.31
CA LEU A 439 -8.02 8.06 -9.42
C LEU A 439 -7.15 9.22 -9.96
N PHE A 440 -6.84 9.23 -11.26
CA PHE A 440 -6.22 10.37 -11.93
C PHE A 440 -7.29 11.24 -12.57
N ARG A 441 -7.97 12.07 -11.76
CA ARG A 441 -9.08 12.95 -12.21
C ARG A 441 -8.54 14.35 -12.56
N GLY A 442 -9.12 14.97 -13.60
CA GLY A 442 -8.79 16.34 -14.00
C GLY A 442 -7.31 16.52 -14.33
N ASP A 443 -6.68 17.53 -13.73
CA ASP A 443 -5.28 17.88 -13.97
C ASP A 443 -4.28 16.82 -13.50
N ARG A 444 -4.68 15.92 -12.61
CA ARG A 444 -3.81 14.80 -12.16
C ARG A 444 -3.42 13.84 -13.28
N ALA A 445 -4.23 13.72 -14.34
CA ALA A 445 -3.87 12.93 -15.52
C ALA A 445 -2.67 13.51 -16.28
N GLU A 446 -2.45 14.83 -16.19
CA GLU A 446 -1.32 15.53 -16.82
C GLU A 446 -0.09 15.65 -15.93
N GLN A 447 -0.15 15.16 -14.70
CA GLN A 447 1.00 15.15 -13.79
C GLN A 447 2.12 14.28 -14.35
N LEU A 448 3.38 14.73 -14.22
CA LEU A 448 4.56 13.96 -14.64
C LEU A 448 4.70 12.69 -13.80
N ALA A 449 4.95 11.55 -14.47
CA ALA A 449 5.07 10.26 -13.78
C ALA A 449 6.22 10.22 -12.76
N GLY A 450 7.30 10.99 -12.98
CA GLY A 450 8.41 11.11 -12.04
C GLY A 450 8.09 11.82 -10.72
N THR A 451 6.96 12.58 -10.65
CA THR A 451 6.54 13.30 -9.44
C THR A 451 5.50 12.53 -8.61
N LEU A 452 5.12 11.35 -9.05
CA LEU A 452 4.12 10.52 -8.38
C LEU A 452 4.68 9.87 -7.11
N SER A 453 3.85 9.78 -6.08
CA SER A 453 4.10 8.92 -4.93
C SER A 453 4.15 7.44 -5.35
N GLY A 454 4.69 6.55 -4.49
CA GLY A 454 4.78 5.12 -4.79
C GLY A 454 3.44 4.49 -5.16
N GLY A 455 2.38 4.78 -4.40
CA GLY A 455 1.03 4.28 -4.68
C GLY A 455 0.43 4.87 -5.96
N GLU A 456 0.65 6.16 -6.25
CA GLU A 456 0.22 6.78 -7.51
C GLU A 456 0.98 6.20 -8.71
N ARG A 457 2.30 5.99 -8.58
CA ARG A 457 3.13 5.35 -9.59
C ARG A 457 2.64 3.94 -9.91
N PHE A 458 2.28 3.18 -8.88
CA PHE A 458 1.69 1.85 -9.05
C PHE A 458 0.37 1.91 -9.83
N ARG A 459 -0.57 2.80 -9.43
CA ARG A 459 -1.85 2.99 -10.15
C ARG A 459 -1.65 3.40 -11.60
N ALA A 460 -0.69 4.29 -11.88
CA ALA A 460 -0.35 4.71 -13.25
C ALA A 460 0.22 3.55 -14.09
N ALA A 461 1.11 2.74 -13.49
CA ALA A 461 1.67 1.55 -14.13
C ALA A 461 0.57 0.52 -14.45
N LEU A 462 -0.32 0.26 -13.49
CA LEU A 462 -1.46 -0.65 -13.65
C LEU A 462 -2.42 -0.13 -14.74
N ALA A 463 -2.75 1.17 -14.74
CA ALA A 463 -3.55 1.79 -15.78
C ALA A 463 -2.90 1.58 -17.16
N ARG A 464 -1.62 1.90 -17.31
CA ARG A 464 -0.88 1.70 -18.55
C ARG A 464 -0.94 0.26 -19.04
N LEU A 465 -0.75 -0.70 -18.16
CA LEU A 465 -0.82 -2.13 -18.50
C LEU A 465 -2.22 -2.55 -18.98
N LEU A 466 -3.25 -2.16 -18.24
CA LEU A 466 -4.63 -2.58 -18.53
C LEU A 466 -5.22 -1.87 -19.74
N PHE A 467 -4.80 -0.62 -20.03
CA PHE A 467 -5.17 0.08 -21.27
C PHE A 467 -4.61 -0.58 -22.54
N ALA A 468 -3.51 -1.31 -22.44
CA ALA A 468 -3.00 -2.14 -23.53
C ALA A 468 -3.89 -3.35 -23.83
N GLN A 469 -4.96 -3.59 -23.07
CA GLN A 469 -5.94 -4.67 -23.22
C GLN A 469 -5.29 -6.06 -23.38
N PRO A 470 -4.39 -6.47 -22.48
CA PRO A 470 -3.75 -7.78 -22.58
C PRO A 470 -4.77 -8.90 -22.41
N GLN A 471 -4.58 -10.00 -23.13
CA GLN A 471 -5.34 -11.25 -22.96
C GLN A 471 -4.62 -12.24 -22.03
N LEU A 472 -3.30 -12.05 -21.82
CA LEU A 472 -2.51 -12.68 -20.77
C LEU A 472 -1.78 -11.59 -19.98
N LEU A 473 -1.92 -11.61 -18.66
CA LEU A 473 -1.24 -10.72 -17.75
C LEU A 473 -0.33 -11.52 -16.82
N LEU A 474 0.93 -11.13 -16.77
CA LEU A 474 1.95 -11.71 -15.91
C LEU A 474 2.30 -10.72 -14.82
N LEU A 475 2.22 -11.12 -13.55
CA LEU A 475 2.51 -10.27 -12.39
C LEU A 475 3.58 -10.93 -11.53
N ASP A 476 4.64 -10.19 -11.22
CA ASP A 476 5.76 -10.67 -10.38
C ASP A 476 5.79 -9.90 -9.06
N GLU A 477 5.41 -10.59 -7.97
CA GLU A 477 5.31 -10.04 -6.62
C GLU A 477 4.61 -8.66 -6.58
N PRO A 478 3.39 -8.53 -7.13
CA PRO A 478 2.75 -7.24 -7.36
C PRO A 478 2.31 -6.53 -6.07
N THR A 479 2.27 -7.24 -4.94
CA THR A 479 1.89 -6.69 -3.62
C THR A 479 3.08 -6.17 -2.83
N ASN A 480 4.32 -6.48 -3.25
CA ASN A 480 5.51 -6.01 -2.55
C ASN A 480 5.61 -4.48 -2.57
N ASN A 481 5.92 -3.88 -1.42
CA ASN A 481 6.02 -2.43 -1.20
C ASN A 481 4.71 -1.63 -1.44
N LEU A 482 3.56 -2.30 -1.60
CA LEU A 482 2.26 -1.64 -1.67
C LEU A 482 1.63 -1.53 -0.28
N ASP A 483 1.03 -0.39 0.01
CA ASP A 483 0.17 -0.26 1.19
C ASP A 483 -1.14 -1.03 1.03
N LEU A 484 -1.83 -1.26 2.14
CA LEU A 484 -3.07 -2.03 2.18
C LEU A 484 -4.16 -1.47 1.24
N ALA A 485 -4.21 -0.15 1.09
CA ALA A 485 -5.16 0.52 0.17
C ALA A 485 -4.79 0.21 -1.29
N SER A 486 -3.51 0.28 -1.65
CA SER A 486 -3.03 -0.04 -3.00
C SER A 486 -3.23 -1.53 -3.34
N VAL A 487 -3.04 -2.45 -2.38
CA VAL A 487 -3.34 -3.89 -2.57
C VAL A 487 -4.82 -4.11 -2.84
N ARG A 488 -5.73 -3.46 -2.08
CA ARG A 488 -7.18 -3.51 -2.33
C ARG A 488 -7.54 -2.96 -3.71
N GLN A 489 -6.92 -1.85 -4.12
CA GLN A 489 -7.13 -1.25 -5.44
C GLN A 489 -6.66 -2.18 -6.57
N LEU A 490 -5.51 -2.85 -6.40
CA LEU A 490 -5.03 -3.86 -7.35
C LEU A 490 -6.03 -5.03 -7.47
N ALA A 491 -6.48 -5.59 -6.35
CA ALA A 491 -7.45 -6.67 -6.33
C ALA A 491 -8.76 -6.25 -7.01
N GLY A 492 -9.26 -5.03 -6.73
CA GLY A 492 -10.43 -4.46 -7.40
C GLY A 492 -10.27 -4.32 -8.91
N ALA A 493 -9.12 -3.84 -9.39
CA ALA A 493 -8.83 -3.73 -10.81
C ALA A 493 -8.74 -5.12 -11.49
N LEU A 494 -8.11 -6.11 -10.84
CA LEU A 494 -7.99 -7.47 -11.35
C LEU A 494 -9.32 -8.25 -11.30
N SER A 495 -10.24 -7.90 -10.42
CA SER A 495 -11.59 -8.51 -10.41
C SER A 495 -12.37 -8.23 -11.70
N GLY A 496 -12.17 -7.05 -12.30
CA GLY A 496 -12.76 -6.66 -13.59
C GLY A 496 -12.01 -7.20 -14.82
N TYR A 497 -10.82 -7.75 -14.65
CA TYR A 497 -10.01 -8.30 -15.74
C TYR A 497 -10.55 -9.67 -16.18
N ARG A 498 -10.76 -9.85 -17.50
CA ARG A 498 -11.40 -11.02 -18.11
C ARG A 498 -10.44 -11.91 -18.91
N GLY A 499 -9.15 -11.63 -18.87
CA GLY A 499 -8.10 -12.41 -19.50
C GLY A 499 -7.51 -13.47 -18.58
N ALA A 500 -6.52 -14.19 -19.10
CA ALA A 500 -5.72 -15.11 -18.33
C ALA A 500 -4.70 -14.37 -17.46
N LEU A 501 -4.41 -14.90 -16.28
CA LEU A 501 -3.53 -14.28 -15.29
C LEU A 501 -2.53 -15.32 -14.76
N ILE A 502 -1.25 -14.96 -14.74
CA ILE A 502 -0.21 -15.71 -14.01
C ILE A 502 0.42 -14.75 -13.01
N VAL A 503 0.37 -15.10 -11.73
CA VAL A 503 0.87 -14.26 -10.63
C VAL A 503 1.86 -15.03 -9.79
N ALA A 504 3.08 -14.52 -9.66
CA ALA A 504 4.01 -14.95 -8.62
C ALA A 504 3.76 -14.07 -7.39
N SER A 505 3.36 -14.66 -6.27
CA SER A 505 3.15 -13.94 -5.01
C SER A 505 3.18 -14.87 -3.81
N HIS A 506 3.64 -14.33 -2.69
CA HIS A 506 3.59 -14.96 -1.36
C HIS A 506 2.42 -14.46 -0.51
N ASP A 507 1.60 -13.54 -1.02
CA ASP A 507 0.43 -12.97 -0.34
C ASP A 507 -0.82 -13.82 -0.63
N LEU A 508 -1.06 -14.82 0.23
CA LEU A 508 -2.19 -15.73 0.07
C LEU A 508 -3.56 -15.02 0.12
N PRO A 509 -3.83 -14.09 1.05
CA PRO A 509 -5.07 -13.31 1.07
C PRO A 509 -5.32 -12.54 -0.23
N PHE A 510 -4.28 -11.95 -0.81
CA PHE A 510 -4.38 -11.29 -2.11
C PHE A 510 -4.72 -12.30 -3.22
N LEU A 511 -4.02 -13.44 -3.29
CA LEU A 511 -4.28 -14.48 -4.28
C LEU A 511 -5.73 -14.99 -4.22
N ASP A 512 -6.27 -15.18 -3.02
CA ASP A 512 -7.66 -15.60 -2.83
C ASP A 512 -8.65 -14.51 -3.28
N SER A 513 -8.34 -13.23 -3.02
CA SER A 513 -9.18 -12.08 -3.42
C SER A 513 -9.30 -11.90 -4.93
N ILE A 514 -8.29 -12.30 -5.69
CA ILE A 514 -8.28 -12.22 -7.17
C ILE A 514 -8.80 -13.49 -7.86
N GLY A 515 -9.26 -14.50 -7.11
CA GLY A 515 -9.93 -15.69 -7.64
C GLY A 515 -9.00 -16.62 -8.42
N ILE A 516 -7.87 -17.01 -7.83
CA ILE A 516 -6.94 -18.00 -8.40
C ILE A 516 -7.66 -19.33 -8.63
N THR A 517 -7.53 -19.90 -9.84
CA THR A 517 -8.14 -21.17 -10.25
C THR A 517 -7.18 -22.35 -10.18
N ARG A 518 -5.87 -22.12 -10.28
CA ARG A 518 -4.82 -23.15 -10.22
C ARG A 518 -3.58 -22.62 -9.51
N ARG A 519 -2.94 -23.47 -8.71
CA ARG A 519 -1.65 -23.20 -8.08
C ARG A 519 -0.58 -24.08 -8.72
N LEU A 520 0.59 -23.52 -8.98
CA LEU A 520 1.77 -24.20 -9.51
C LEU A 520 2.93 -23.97 -8.55
N ASP A 521 3.42 -25.03 -7.95
CA ASP A 521 4.60 -25.00 -7.06
C ASP A 521 5.88 -25.25 -7.89
N LEU A 522 6.88 -24.36 -7.73
CA LEU A 522 8.16 -24.38 -8.44
C LEU A 522 9.32 -24.79 -7.53
#